data_7bc1bf8b38f1669393f581843474005e
#
_entry.id   7bc1bf8b38f1669393f581843474005e
#
_cell.length_a   1.000
_cell.length_b   1.000
_cell.length_c   1.000
_cell.angle_alpha   90.00
_cell.angle_beta   90.00
_cell.angle_gamma   90.00
#
_symmetry.space_group_name_H-M   'P 1'
#
loop_
_entity.id
_entity.type
_entity.pdbx_description
1 polymer ?
#
loop_
_entity_poly.entity_id
_entity_poly.type
_entity_poly.pdbx_seq_one_letter_code
_entity_poly.pdbx_strand_id
1 'polypeptide(L)'
;MQRPFQARFWSYFLCLVLLAGCVRLRPATVPLRTVSYPGSGQPRTLVIFLPGRRDRPGDFGRERFPAIAARAGVSADMIAVDAHLAYYYNHTIVERLREDVIAPARRRYGRIWLVGISIGGTGALLYAQQHPEDVNGVAVFAPYLGDDPLIREIAAAGGIRGWKPPEPLAPDDFQRHAWVWLQGYEREAGTRPPLYLGWGRSDGFARANGLAAQALPPERVFTAPGGHGWRAWRSLWEQLVRTGALSR
;
A
#
# COMPACT_ATOMS: atom_id res chain seq x y z
N MET A 1 -8.75 53.90 41.85
CA MET A 1 -7.74 52.83 41.98
C MET A 1 -8.28 51.56 41.33
N GLN A 2 -8.01 51.36 40.04
CA GLN A 2 -8.38 50.14 39.31
C GLN A 2 -7.08 49.42 38.93
N ARG A 3 -6.92 48.19 39.41
CA ARG A 3 -5.77 47.33 39.09
C ARG A 3 -6.09 46.51 37.81
N PRO A 4 -5.16 46.29 36.90
CA PRO A 4 -5.43 45.62 35.66
C PRO A 4 -5.46 44.08 35.82
N PHE A 5 -6.56 43.47 35.35
CA PHE A 5 -6.86 42.02 35.37
C PHE A 5 -6.50 41.32 34.07
N GLN A 6 -5.46 41.80 33.36
CA GLN A 6 -5.17 41.29 31.98
C GLN A 6 -3.87 40.52 31.79
N ALA A 7 -3.09 40.23 32.85
CA ALA A 7 -1.76 39.61 32.64
C ALA A 7 -1.68 38.10 32.78
N ARG A 8 -2.79 37.39 33.11
CA ARG A 8 -2.75 35.93 33.39
C ARG A 8 -3.28 35.03 32.25
N PHE A 9 -3.92 35.57 31.25
CA PHE A 9 -4.49 34.76 30.14
C PHE A 9 -3.48 34.42 29.05
N TRP A 10 -2.41 35.14 28.90
CA TRP A 10 -1.42 34.93 27.83
C TRP A 10 -0.39 33.83 28.14
N SER A 11 -0.16 33.53 29.42
CA SER A 11 0.80 32.48 29.81
C SER A 11 0.31 31.06 29.56
N TYR A 12 -1.00 30.81 29.53
CA TYR A 12 -1.54 29.49 29.23
C TYR A 12 -1.69 29.19 27.74
N PHE A 13 -1.80 30.23 26.93
CA PHE A 13 -1.88 30.05 25.47
C PHE A 13 -0.52 29.73 24.83
N LEU A 14 0.56 30.22 25.44
CA LEU A 14 1.92 29.94 24.95
C LEU A 14 2.41 28.53 25.28
N CYS A 15 1.92 27.93 26.38
CA CYS A 15 2.25 26.54 26.75
C CYS A 15 1.50 25.50 25.89
N LEU A 16 0.33 25.82 25.33
CA LEU A 16 -0.45 24.90 24.47
C LEU A 16 0.09 24.82 23.05
N VAL A 17 0.78 25.84 22.57
CA VAL A 17 1.40 25.86 21.23
C VAL A 17 2.71 25.05 21.20
N LEU A 18 3.38 24.85 22.34
CA LEU A 18 4.61 24.07 22.45
C LEU A 18 4.39 22.55 22.59
N LEU A 19 3.12 22.11 22.72
CA LEU A 19 2.73 20.68 22.72
C LEU A 19 2.21 20.21 21.35
N ALA A 20 2.23 21.03 20.31
CA ALA A 20 2.19 20.56 18.93
C ALA A 20 3.52 19.82 18.67
N GLY A 21 3.64 18.62 19.25
CA GLY A 21 4.80 17.77 19.09
C GLY A 21 5.07 17.62 17.62
N CYS A 22 6.20 18.14 17.15
CA CYS A 22 6.76 17.79 15.87
C CYS A 22 6.73 16.27 15.80
N VAL A 23 5.81 15.71 15.04
CA VAL A 23 5.88 14.30 14.65
C VAL A 23 7.14 14.21 13.80
N ARG A 24 8.29 13.98 14.48
CA ARG A 24 9.54 13.73 13.79
C ARG A 24 9.33 12.47 12.98
N LEU A 25 9.13 12.63 11.67
CA LEU A 25 9.19 11.51 10.77
C LEU A 25 10.55 10.82 10.96
N ARG A 26 10.53 9.50 11.12
CA ARG A 26 11.78 8.74 11.13
C ARG A 26 12.52 9.04 9.82
N PRO A 27 13.83 9.32 9.83
CA PRO A 27 14.57 9.55 8.61
C PRO A 27 14.58 8.28 7.74
N ALA A 28 14.45 8.44 6.44
CA ALA A 28 14.69 7.35 5.50
C ALA A 28 16.15 6.88 5.61
N THR A 29 16.36 5.56 5.57
CA THR A 29 17.69 4.95 5.60
C THR A 29 17.99 4.27 4.28
N VAL A 30 19.27 4.26 3.91
CA VAL A 30 19.77 3.50 2.77
C VAL A 30 20.84 2.55 3.31
N PRO A 31 20.72 1.23 3.04
CA PRO A 31 19.62 0.58 2.32
C PRO A 31 18.31 0.54 3.13
N LEU A 32 17.19 0.31 2.44
CA LEU A 32 15.86 0.09 3.02
C LEU A 32 15.89 -1.15 3.93
N ARG A 33 15.54 -0.97 5.21
CA ARG A 33 15.58 -2.08 6.18
C ARG A 33 14.47 -3.08 5.92
N THR A 34 14.75 -4.35 6.20
CA THR A 34 13.81 -5.45 6.03
C THR A 34 13.75 -6.36 7.26
N VAL A 35 12.62 -7.04 7.43
CA VAL A 35 12.46 -8.19 8.34
C VAL A 35 12.15 -9.40 7.48
N SER A 36 12.91 -10.48 7.68
CA SER A 36 12.79 -11.70 6.87
C SER A 36 11.98 -12.77 7.58
N TYR A 37 11.21 -13.50 6.79
CA TYR A 37 10.43 -14.66 7.18
C TYR A 37 10.71 -15.78 6.17
N PRO A 38 11.73 -16.60 6.41
CA PRO A 38 12.13 -17.66 5.48
C PRO A 38 11.04 -18.72 5.37
N GLY A 39 10.79 -19.16 4.14
CA GLY A 39 9.94 -20.31 3.84
C GLY A 39 10.66 -21.63 4.03
N SER A 40 9.94 -22.74 3.86
CA SER A 40 10.53 -24.07 3.89
C SER A 40 11.15 -24.44 2.54
N GLY A 41 12.24 -25.21 2.58
CA GLY A 41 12.95 -25.67 1.38
C GLY A 41 13.74 -24.56 0.69
N GLN A 42 13.69 -24.53 -0.63
CA GLN A 42 14.34 -23.50 -1.48
C GLN A 42 13.29 -22.78 -2.33
N PRO A 43 12.52 -21.85 -1.75
CA PRO A 43 11.46 -21.19 -2.49
C PRO A 43 11.99 -20.39 -3.67
N ARG A 44 11.29 -20.47 -4.80
CA ARG A 44 11.56 -19.64 -5.98
C ARG A 44 10.73 -18.36 -6.01
N THR A 45 9.84 -18.20 -5.05
CA THR A 45 8.96 -17.05 -4.90
C THR A 45 9.39 -16.21 -3.71
N LEU A 46 9.47 -14.91 -3.88
CA LEU A 46 9.60 -13.92 -2.82
C LEU A 46 8.34 -13.10 -2.73
N VAL A 47 7.78 -12.96 -1.53
CA VAL A 47 6.68 -12.03 -1.23
C VAL A 47 7.25 -10.87 -0.43
N ILE A 48 7.04 -9.64 -0.91
CA ILE A 48 7.52 -8.42 -0.28
C ILE A 48 6.33 -7.67 0.30
N PHE A 49 6.29 -7.52 1.62
CA PHE A 49 5.25 -6.80 2.33
C PHE A 49 5.62 -5.32 2.52
N LEU A 50 4.69 -4.43 2.16
CA LEU A 50 4.79 -2.98 2.41
C LEU A 50 3.76 -2.58 3.47
N PRO A 51 4.21 -2.05 4.62
CA PRO A 51 3.34 -1.71 5.75
C PRO A 51 2.52 -0.45 5.51
N GLY A 52 1.45 -0.31 6.28
CA GLY A 52 0.67 0.92 6.37
C GLY A 52 1.40 2.02 7.16
N ARG A 53 0.80 3.21 7.19
CA ARG A 53 1.42 4.43 7.76
C ARG A 53 1.92 4.27 9.20
N ARG A 54 1.20 3.49 10.02
CA ARG A 54 1.49 3.29 11.45
C ARG A 54 2.11 1.93 11.75
N ASP A 55 2.23 1.10 10.74
CA ASP A 55 2.71 -0.26 10.88
C ASP A 55 4.24 -0.34 10.73
N ARG A 56 4.78 -1.43 11.22
CA ARG A 56 6.20 -1.75 11.13
C ARG A 56 6.38 -3.09 10.42
N PRO A 57 7.58 -3.36 9.86
CA PRO A 57 7.84 -4.65 9.18
C PRO A 57 7.49 -5.87 10.03
N GLY A 58 7.78 -5.82 11.34
CA GLY A 58 7.51 -6.91 12.27
C GLY A 58 6.02 -7.21 12.51
N ASP A 59 5.13 -6.29 12.13
CA ASP A 59 3.68 -6.48 12.34
C ASP A 59 3.14 -7.61 11.48
N PHE A 60 3.66 -7.81 10.27
CA PHE A 60 3.26 -8.94 9.43
C PHE A 60 3.51 -10.30 10.11
N GLY A 61 4.62 -10.44 10.85
CA GLY A 61 4.90 -11.62 11.66
C GLY A 61 3.93 -11.74 12.85
N ARG A 62 3.71 -10.65 13.62
CA ARG A 62 2.76 -10.61 14.74
C ARG A 62 1.34 -10.94 14.28
N GLU A 63 0.95 -10.47 13.12
CA GLU A 63 -0.36 -10.69 12.50
C GLU A 63 -0.43 -12.00 11.69
N ARG A 64 0.63 -12.82 11.82
CA ARG A 64 0.67 -14.21 11.35
C ARG A 64 0.60 -14.38 9.82
N PHE A 65 0.92 -13.37 9.03
CA PHE A 65 0.90 -13.47 7.56
C PHE A 65 1.76 -14.62 7.04
N PRO A 66 3.03 -14.80 7.48
CA PRO A 66 3.84 -15.94 7.04
C PRO A 66 3.24 -17.28 7.45
N ALA A 67 2.70 -17.37 8.67
CA ALA A 67 2.10 -18.60 9.16
C ALA A 67 0.78 -18.96 8.43
N ILE A 68 0.00 -17.96 8.02
CA ILE A 68 -1.22 -18.14 7.21
C ILE A 68 -0.84 -18.72 5.85
N ALA A 69 0.18 -18.15 5.19
CA ALA A 69 0.66 -18.64 3.90
C ALA A 69 1.22 -20.06 3.98
N ALA A 70 2.03 -20.35 4.99
CA ALA A 70 2.59 -21.69 5.22
C ALA A 70 1.48 -22.74 5.40
N ARG A 71 0.44 -22.43 6.19
CA ARG A 71 -0.72 -23.33 6.37
C ARG A 71 -1.52 -23.55 5.09
N ALA A 72 -1.52 -22.60 4.19
CA ALA A 72 -2.13 -22.71 2.87
C ALA A 72 -1.22 -23.40 1.83
N GLY A 73 -0.05 -23.89 2.25
CA GLY A 73 0.88 -24.60 1.37
C GLY A 73 1.68 -23.68 0.44
N VAL A 74 1.73 -22.37 0.71
CA VAL A 74 2.51 -21.42 -0.09
C VAL A 74 4.00 -21.61 0.22
N SER A 75 4.77 -22.03 -0.78
CA SER A 75 6.24 -22.11 -0.71
C SER A 75 6.84 -20.80 -1.21
N ALA A 76 7.12 -19.89 -0.28
CA ALA A 76 7.71 -18.59 -0.57
C ALA A 76 8.58 -18.11 0.59
N ASP A 77 9.70 -17.47 0.29
CA ASP A 77 10.34 -16.57 1.24
C ASP A 77 9.53 -15.29 1.31
N MET A 78 9.46 -14.70 2.49
CA MET A 78 8.72 -13.45 2.70
C MET A 78 9.62 -12.44 3.40
N ILE A 79 9.53 -11.20 3.00
CA ILE A 79 10.19 -10.08 3.68
C ILE A 79 9.19 -8.94 3.86
N ALA A 80 9.34 -8.19 4.93
CA ALA A 80 8.61 -6.95 5.12
C ALA A 80 9.60 -5.78 5.15
N VAL A 81 9.36 -4.76 4.34
CA VAL A 81 10.22 -3.58 4.23
C VAL A 81 9.81 -2.50 5.23
N ASP A 82 10.77 -1.71 5.73
CA ASP A 82 10.49 -0.58 6.64
C ASP A 82 10.09 0.70 5.85
N ALA A 83 9.13 0.55 4.96
CA ALA A 83 8.63 1.59 4.06
C ALA A 83 7.71 2.58 4.80
N HIS A 84 8.28 3.40 5.70
CA HIS A 84 7.53 4.41 6.42
C HIS A 84 7.39 5.72 5.65
N LEU A 85 6.57 6.65 6.14
CA LEU A 85 6.16 7.88 5.43
C LEU A 85 7.29 8.71 4.84
N ALA A 86 8.50 8.73 5.44
CA ALA A 86 9.59 9.54 4.91
C ALA A 86 10.00 9.14 3.49
N TYR A 87 9.92 7.85 3.14
CA TYR A 87 10.21 7.40 1.77
C TYR A 87 9.19 7.90 0.76
N TYR A 88 7.93 8.05 1.17
CA TYR A 88 6.85 8.59 0.32
C TYR A 88 6.98 10.11 0.17
N TYR A 89 7.21 10.83 1.26
CA TYR A 89 7.43 12.29 1.21
C TYR A 89 8.69 12.69 0.45
N ASN A 90 9.74 11.86 0.52
CA ASN A 90 10.98 12.10 -0.22
C ASN A 90 10.91 11.58 -1.67
N HIS A 91 9.79 10.98 -2.09
CA HIS A 91 9.61 10.35 -3.40
C HIS A 91 10.63 9.24 -3.73
N THR A 92 11.20 8.59 -2.71
CA THR A 92 12.28 7.59 -2.87
C THR A 92 11.80 6.15 -2.73
N ILE A 93 10.50 5.92 -2.45
CA ILE A 93 10.00 4.56 -2.16
C ILE A 93 10.25 3.58 -3.31
N VAL A 94 10.00 3.99 -4.55
CA VAL A 94 10.16 3.13 -5.73
C VAL A 94 11.63 2.81 -5.97
N GLU A 95 12.49 3.83 -5.93
CA GLU A 95 13.94 3.67 -6.07
C GLU A 95 14.52 2.72 -5.00
N ARG A 96 14.16 2.95 -3.73
CA ARG A 96 14.65 2.12 -2.62
C ARG A 96 14.15 0.68 -2.69
N LEU A 97 12.89 0.46 -3.07
CA LEU A 97 12.39 -0.89 -3.32
C LEU A 97 13.18 -1.57 -4.44
N ARG A 98 13.45 -0.86 -5.52
CA ARG A 98 14.17 -1.42 -6.67
C ARG A 98 15.61 -1.76 -6.32
N GLU A 99 16.37 -0.78 -5.84
CA GLU A 99 17.81 -0.92 -5.65
C GLU A 99 18.17 -1.80 -4.46
N ASP A 100 17.46 -1.62 -3.34
CA ASP A 100 17.82 -2.28 -2.09
C ASP A 100 17.20 -3.67 -1.94
N VAL A 101 16.08 -3.95 -2.65
CA VAL A 101 15.29 -5.14 -2.40
C VAL A 101 15.05 -5.97 -3.67
N ILE A 102 14.42 -5.39 -4.70
CA ILE A 102 13.91 -6.18 -5.83
C ILE A 102 15.03 -6.58 -6.79
N ALA A 103 15.90 -5.66 -7.21
CA ALA A 103 16.99 -5.97 -8.11
C ALA A 103 17.95 -7.03 -7.55
N PRO A 104 18.38 -6.99 -6.27
CA PRO A 104 19.10 -8.09 -5.65
C PRO A 104 18.30 -9.40 -5.60
N ALA A 105 17.00 -9.33 -5.29
CA ALA A 105 16.13 -10.51 -5.16
C ALA A 105 15.95 -11.25 -6.49
N ARG A 106 15.87 -10.55 -7.61
CA ARG A 106 15.71 -11.15 -8.96
C ARG A 106 16.86 -12.09 -9.36
N ARG A 107 18.03 -11.96 -8.73
CA ARG A 107 19.15 -12.89 -8.93
C ARG A 107 18.90 -14.27 -8.32
N ARG A 108 18.01 -14.35 -7.33
CA ARG A 108 17.72 -15.57 -6.55
C ARG A 108 16.33 -16.12 -6.82
N TYR A 109 15.33 -15.23 -6.93
CA TYR A 109 13.92 -15.62 -7.04
C TYR A 109 13.45 -15.50 -8.49
N GLY A 110 12.77 -16.55 -8.95
CA GLY A 110 12.13 -16.54 -10.28
C GLY A 110 10.82 -15.77 -10.28
N ARG A 111 10.21 -15.53 -9.10
CA ARG A 111 8.96 -14.81 -8.96
C ARG A 111 9.00 -13.85 -7.76
N ILE A 112 8.49 -12.66 -7.98
CA ILE A 112 8.39 -11.61 -6.95
C ILE A 112 6.96 -11.09 -6.90
N TRP A 113 6.39 -11.07 -5.70
CA TRP A 113 5.09 -10.50 -5.40
C TRP A 113 5.21 -9.32 -4.46
N LEU A 114 4.47 -8.24 -4.74
CA LEU A 114 4.30 -7.13 -3.81
C LEU A 114 2.94 -7.27 -3.10
N VAL A 115 2.95 -7.13 -1.79
CA VAL A 115 1.73 -7.13 -0.97
C VAL A 115 1.75 -5.89 -0.09
N GLY A 116 0.90 -4.91 -0.41
CA GLY A 116 0.89 -3.62 0.28
C GLY A 116 -0.40 -3.36 1.04
N ILE A 117 -0.28 -2.71 2.20
CA ILE A 117 -1.40 -2.33 3.05
C ILE A 117 -1.48 -0.80 3.11
N SER A 118 -2.68 -0.21 2.90
CA SER A 118 -2.89 1.24 3.02
C SER A 118 -1.89 2.01 2.14
N ILE A 119 -1.07 2.91 2.70
CA ILE A 119 -0.01 3.62 1.97
C ILE A 119 1.02 2.66 1.36
N GLY A 120 1.29 1.51 2.01
CA GLY A 120 2.12 0.45 1.43
C GLY A 120 1.51 -0.15 0.17
N GLY A 121 0.17 -0.20 0.08
CA GLY A 121 -0.55 -0.55 -1.14
C GLY A 121 -0.31 0.46 -2.26
N THR A 122 -0.32 1.76 -1.95
CA THR A 122 0.05 2.82 -2.89
C THR A 122 1.49 2.62 -3.39
N GLY A 123 2.43 2.35 -2.47
CA GLY A 123 3.83 2.08 -2.83
C GLY A 123 3.99 0.88 -3.77
N ALA A 124 3.24 -0.20 -3.53
CA ALA A 124 3.24 -1.38 -4.41
C ALA A 124 2.69 -1.07 -5.80
N LEU A 125 1.62 -0.27 -5.88
CA LEU A 125 1.04 0.19 -7.15
C LEU A 125 1.99 1.09 -7.93
N LEU A 126 2.62 2.07 -7.26
CA LEU A 126 3.60 2.97 -7.88
C LEU A 126 4.82 2.20 -8.41
N TYR A 127 5.29 1.21 -7.66
CA TYR A 127 6.37 0.35 -8.14
C TYR A 127 5.97 -0.42 -9.41
N ALA A 128 4.84 -1.11 -9.36
CA ALA A 128 4.37 -1.92 -10.48
C ALA A 128 4.01 -1.08 -11.73
N GLN A 129 3.63 0.18 -11.54
CA GLN A 129 3.43 1.14 -12.64
C GLN A 129 4.74 1.48 -13.35
N GLN A 130 5.82 1.71 -12.59
CA GLN A 130 7.11 2.13 -13.14
C GLN A 130 7.97 0.94 -13.62
N HIS A 131 7.81 -0.23 -12.99
CA HIS A 131 8.61 -1.43 -13.24
C HIS A 131 7.72 -2.69 -13.29
N PRO A 132 6.75 -2.76 -14.21
CA PRO A 132 5.83 -3.89 -14.29
C PRO A 132 6.53 -5.22 -14.57
N GLU A 133 7.66 -5.19 -15.27
CA GLU A 133 8.46 -6.37 -15.64
C GLU A 133 9.20 -6.99 -14.44
N ASP A 134 9.35 -6.24 -13.34
CA ASP A 134 10.09 -6.69 -12.17
C ASP A 134 9.28 -7.58 -11.23
N VAL A 135 7.95 -7.58 -11.37
CA VAL A 135 7.04 -8.26 -10.44
C VAL A 135 6.06 -9.19 -11.17
N ASN A 136 5.78 -10.33 -10.56
CA ASN A 136 4.88 -11.35 -11.09
C ASN A 136 3.44 -11.21 -10.59
N GLY A 137 3.20 -10.29 -9.66
CA GLY A 137 1.88 -9.96 -9.17
C GLY A 137 1.91 -8.97 -8.03
N VAL A 138 0.78 -8.31 -7.85
CA VAL A 138 0.56 -7.28 -6.83
C VAL A 138 -0.73 -7.58 -6.10
N ALA A 139 -0.70 -7.51 -4.77
CA ALA A 139 -1.90 -7.51 -3.96
C ALA A 139 -1.91 -6.28 -3.05
N VAL A 140 -3.03 -5.59 -3.01
CA VAL A 140 -3.17 -4.39 -2.19
C VAL A 140 -4.40 -4.46 -1.30
N PHE A 141 -4.21 -4.20 -0.02
CA PHE A 141 -5.29 -4.25 0.96
C PHE A 141 -5.57 -2.84 1.48
N ALA A 142 -6.78 -2.36 1.17
CA ALA A 142 -7.24 -1.02 1.49
C ALA A 142 -6.23 0.08 1.08
N PRO A 143 -5.68 0.06 -0.16
CA PRO A 143 -4.72 1.06 -0.58
C PRO A 143 -5.29 2.47 -0.45
N TYR A 144 -4.42 3.43 -0.11
CA TYR A 144 -4.73 4.84 -0.25
C TYR A 144 -4.63 5.21 -1.74
N LEU A 145 -5.75 5.57 -2.35
CA LEU A 145 -5.86 5.84 -3.79
C LEU A 145 -6.07 7.32 -4.11
N GLY A 146 -5.84 8.20 -3.15
CA GLY A 146 -5.94 9.64 -3.34
C GLY A 146 -6.90 10.31 -2.37
N ASP A 147 -6.93 11.62 -2.47
CA ASP A 147 -7.71 12.49 -1.58
C ASP A 147 -9.18 12.53 -1.96
N ASP A 148 -10.04 12.90 -1.01
CA ASP A 148 -11.48 12.99 -1.19
C ASP A 148 -11.95 13.78 -2.43
N PRO A 149 -11.33 14.91 -2.82
CA PRO A 149 -11.70 15.61 -4.06
C PRO A 149 -11.56 14.74 -5.31
N LEU A 150 -10.44 14.02 -5.45
CA LEU A 150 -10.23 13.12 -6.58
C LEU A 150 -11.21 11.94 -6.57
N ILE A 151 -11.46 11.35 -5.40
CA ILE A 151 -12.42 10.25 -5.29
C ILE A 151 -13.84 10.70 -5.64
N ARG A 152 -14.23 11.94 -5.27
CA ARG A 152 -15.52 12.50 -5.70
C ARG A 152 -15.58 12.78 -7.19
N GLU A 153 -14.49 13.30 -7.79
CA GLU A 153 -14.36 13.53 -9.23
C GLU A 153 -14.60 12.23 -10.02
N ILE A 154 -13.89 11.15 -9.64
CA ILE A 154 -14.02 9.85 -10.30
C ILE A 154 -15.44 9.27 -10.12
N ALA A 155 -15.98 9.38 -8.91
CA ALA A 155 -17.34 8.90 -8.65
C ALA A 155 -18.42 9.68 -9.44
N ALA A 156 -18.26 10.99 -9.58
CA ALA A 156 -19.16 11.84 -10.37
C ALA A 156 -19.13 11.51 -11.87
N ALA A 157 -17.99 11.00 -12.36
CA ALA A 157 -17.83 10.53 -13.72
C ALA A 157 -18.42 9.12 -13.97
N GLY A 158 -19.11 8.52 -13.00
CA GLY A 158 -19.66 7.18 -13.09
C GLY A 158 -18.66 6.07 -12.74
N GLY A 159 -17.55 6.42 -12.10
CA GLY A 159 -16.48 5.48 -11.69
C GLY A 159 -15.27 5.52 -12.62
N ILE A 160 -14.32 4.59 -12.37
CA ILE A 160 -13.04 4.56 -13.09
C ILE A 160 -13.22 4.40 -14.60
N ARG A 161 -14.25 3.70 -15.04
CA ARG A 161 -14.55 3.46 -16.47
C ARG A 161 -14.98 4.72 -17.20
N GLY A 162 -15.79 5.54 -16.57
CA GLY A 162 -16.30 6.79 -17.14
C GLY A 162 -15.37 7.98 -16.94
N TRP A 163 -14.42 7.88 -16.01
CA TRP A 163 -13.53 8.97 -15.68
C TRP A 163 -12.49 9.23 -16.76
N LYS A 164 -12.37 10.50 -17.14
CA LYS A 164 -11.32 10.97 -18.06
C LYS A 164 -10.40 11.90 -17.28
N PRO A 165 -9.12 11.57 -17.15
CA PRO A 165 -8.15 12.45 -16.50
C PRO A 165 -7.99 13.75 -17.30
N PRO A 166 -7.59 14.85 -16.64
CA PRO A 166 -7.18 16.05 -17.37
C PRO A 166 -5.92 15.76 -18.20
N GLU A 167 -5.82 16.39 -19.37
CA GLU A 167 -4.66 16.28 -20.25
C GLU A 167 -4.07 17.68 -20.52
N PRO A 168 -2.74 17.87 -20.33
CA PRO A 168 -1.79 16.90 -19.82
C PRO A 168 -1.92 16.69 -18.29
N LEU A 169 -1.55 15.51 -17.80
CA LEU A 169 -1.38 15.30 -16.36
C LEU A 169 -0.08 15.96 -15.89
N ALA A 170 -0.13 16.63 -14.74
CA ALA A 170 1.07 17.13 -14.09
C ALA A 170 1.99 15.97 -13.70
N PRO A 171 3.32 16.05 -13.92
CA PRO A 171 4.25 14.95 -13.64
C PRO A 171 4.25 14.49 -12.17
N ASP A 172 3.93 15.40 -11.25
CA ASP A 172 3.88 15.16 -9.81
C ASP A 172 2.49 14.73 -9.29
N ASP A 173 1.47 14.66 -10.16
CA ASP A 173 0.13 14.16 -9.80
C ASP A 173 0.11 12.63 -9.76
N PHE A 174 0.86 12.06 -8.81
CA PHE A 174 0.96 10.61 -8.63
C PHE A 174 -0.40 9.94 -8.38
N GLN A 175 -1.35 10.66 -7.80
CA GLN A 175 -2.68 10.13 -7.53
C GLN A 175 -3.42 9.84 -8.84
N ARG A 176 -3.53 10.82 -9.73
CA ARG A 176 -4.18 10.62 -11.05
C ARG A 176 -3.40 9.65 -11.93
N HIS A 177 -2.08 9.69 -11.90
CA HIS A 177 -1.26 8.70 -12.61
C HIS A 177 -1.58 7.27 -12.17
N ALA A 178 -1.76 7.02 -10.87
CA ALA A 178 -2.15 5.71 -10.36
C ALA A 178 -3.54 5.28 -10.88
N TRP A 179 -4.52 6.19 -10.95
CA TRP A 179 -5.84 5.88 -11.48
C TRP A 179 -5.83 5.60 -12.99
N VAL A 180 -5.05 6.36 -13.77
CA VAL A 180 -4.83 6.08 -15.21
C VAL A 180 -4.22 4.70 -15.41
N TRP A 181 -3.23 4.35 -14.58
CA TRP A 181 -2.63 3.03 -14.64
C TRP A 181 -3.63 1.91 -14.28
N LEU A 182 -4.48 2.13 -13.27
CA LEU A 182 -5.53 1.19 -12.90
C LEU A 182 -6.55 0.99 -14.02
N GLN A 183 -6.94 2.04 -14.76
CA GLN A 183 -7.82 1.91 -15.92
C GLN A 183 -7.27 0.94 -16.98
N GLY A 184 -5.95 0.86 -17.11
CA GLY A 184 -5.30 -0.03 -18.06
C GLY A 184 -5.53 -1.52 -17.82
N TYR A 185 -5.93 -1.93 -16.60
CA TYR A 185 -6.28 -3.34 -16.34
C TYR A 185 -7.51 -3.81 -17.10
N GLU A 186 -8.43 -2.92 -17.43
CA GLU A 186 -9.58 -3.22 -18.26
C GLU A 186 -9.22 -3.27 -19.76
N ARG A 187 -8.36 -2.34 -20.19
CA ARG A 187 -8.06 -2.11 -21.61
C ARG A 187 -6.96 -3.02 -22.18
N GLU A 188 -6.00 -3.39 -21.33
CA GLU A 188 -4.75 -4.04 -21.72
C GLU A 188 -4.57 -5.35 -20.96
N ALA A 189 -5.55 -6.26 -21.10
CA ALA A 189 -5.51 -7.55 -20.42
C ALA A 189 -4.24 -8.32 -20.78
N GLY A 190 -3.47 -8.71 -19.74
CA GLY A 190 -2.27 -9.56 -19.89
C GLY A 190 -0.93 -8.83 -20.07
N THR A 191 -0.91 -7.51 -20.23
CA THR A 191 0.34 -6.74 -20.35
C THR A 191 0.87 -6.25 -19.00
N ARG A 192 0.04 -6.32 -17.93
CA ARG A 192 0.35 -5.86 -16.59
C ARG A 192 0.42 -7.02 -15.61
N PRO A 193 1.24 -6.94 -14.55
CA PRO A 193 1.24 -7.95 -13.51
C PRO A 193 -0.17 -8.09 -12.91
N PRO A 194 -0.67 -9.30 -12.63
CA PRO A 194 -1.99 -9.49 -12.03
C PRO A 194 -2.11 -8.68 -10.73
N LEU A 195 -3.20 -7.92 -10.62
CA LEU A 195 -3.51 -7.11 -9.44
C LEU A 195 -4.70 -7.71 -8.68
N TYR A 196 -4.50 -7.94 -7.39
CA TYR A 196 -5.52 -8.32 -6.44
C TYR A 196 -5.80 -7.16 -5.50
N LEU A 197 -7.07 -6.80 -5.36
CA LEU A 197 -7.51 -5.67 -4.54
C LEU A 197 -8.48 -6.16 -3.47
N GLY A 198 -8.24 -5.75 -2.22
CA GLY A 198 -9.16 -6.11 -1.13
C GLY A 198 -9.31 -4.99 -0.11
N TRP A 199 -10.47 -4.94 0.57
CA TRP A 199 -10.71 -3.97 1.65
C TRP A 199 -11.74 -4.48 2.66
N GLY A 200 -11.72 -3.88 3.85
CA GLY A 200 -12.77 -4.08 4.86
C GLY A 200 -14.04 -3.35 4.44
N ARG A 201 -15.21 -4.00 4.59
CA ARG A 201 -16.49 -3.39 4.17
C ARG A 201 -16.84 -2.10 4.90
N SER A 202 -16.29 -1.89 6.11
CA SER A 202 -16.45 -0.65 6.89
C SER A 202 -15.18 0.20 6.88
N ASP A 203 -14.30 0.02 5.89
CA ASP A 203 -13.07 0.80 5.73
C ASP A 203 -13.38 2.22 5.24
N GLY A 204 -12.67 3.22 5.76
CA GLY A 204 -12.81 4.60 5.29
C GLY A 204 -12.46 4.77 3.80
N PHE A 205 -11.63 3.88 3.25
CA PHE A 205 -11.26 3.88 1.83
C PHE A 205 -12.15 2.96 0.97
N ALA A 206 -13.22 2.36 1.54
CA ALA A 206 -14.08 1.42 0.82
C ALA A 206 -14.66 2.01 -0.48
N ARG A 207 -15.02 3.31 -0.48
CA ARG A 207 -15.54 3.99 -1.68
C ARG A 207 -14.49 4.04 -2.79
N ALA A 208 -13.28 4.49 -2.48
CA ALA A 208 -12.17 4.57 -3.45
C ALA A 208 -11.81 3.19 -3.99
N ASN A 209 -11.71 2.19 -3.10
CA ASN A 209 -11.38 0.82 -3.48
C ASN A 209 -12.48 0.18 -4.34
N GLY A 210 -13.75 0.46 -4.04
CA GLY A 210 -14.88 0.00 -4.85
C GLY A 210 -14.88 0.60 -6.26
N LEU A 211 -14.49 1.87 -6.41
CA LEU A 211 -14.33 2.50 -7.73
C LEU A 211 -13.18 1.86 -8.51
N ALA A 212 -12.02 1.63 -7.86
CA ALA A 212 -10.87 0.98 -8.50
C ALA A 212 -11.15 -0.47 -8.90
N ALA A 213 -11.94 -1.19 -8.11
CA ALA A 213 -12.35 -2.57 -8.37
C ALA A 213 -13.10 -2.74 -9.69
N GLN A 214 -13.76 -1.69 -10.20
CA GLN A 214 -14.47 -1.73 -11.48
C GLN A 214 -13.54 -2.04 -12.67
N ALA A 215 -12.23 -1.79 -12.54
CA ALA A 215 -11.24 -2.10 -13.58
C ALA A 215 -10.68 -3.52 -13.48
N LEU A 216 -11.09 -4.29 -12.48
CA LEU A 216 -10.52 -5.62 -12.20
C LEU A 216 -11.56 -6.73 -12.41
N PRO A 217 -11.13 -7.94 -12.79
CA PRO A 217 -12.02 -9.08 -12.85
C PRO A 217 -12.47 -9.47 -11.41
N PRO A 218 -13.74 -9.89 -11.23
CA PRO A 218 -14.33 -10.15 -9.91
C PRO A 218 -13.52 -11.12 -9.04
N GLU A 219 -12.88 -12.12 -9.62
CA GLU A 219 -12.07 -13.12 -8.92
C GLU A 219 -10.78 -12.56 -8.30
N ARG A 220 -10.43 -11.31 -8.63
CA ARG A 220 -9.29 -10.59 -8.04
C ARG A 220 -9.70 -9.51 -7.05
N VAL A 221 -10.99 -9.44 -6.73
CA VAL A 221 -11.53 -8.43 -5.81
C VAL A 221 -12.05 -9.12 -4.55
N PHE A 222 -11.56 -8.69 -3.39
CA PHE A 222 -11.91 -9.29 -2.10
C PHE A 222 -12.53 -8.27 -1.17
N THR A 223 -13.47 -8.70 -0.36
CA THR A 223 -13.94 -7.92 0.79
C THR A 223 -13.91 -8.75 2.06
N ALA A 224 -13.75 -8.07 3.19
CA ALA A 224 -13.77 -8.70 4.50
C ALA A 224 -14.64 -7.92 5.48
N PRO A 225 -15.18 -8.53 6.54
CA PRO A 225 -15.76 -7.78 7.64
C PRO A 225 -14.71 -6.92 8.35
N GLY A 226 -15.11 -5.71 8.79
CA GLY A 226 -14.26 -4.78 9.53
C GLY A 226 -13.86 -3.56 8.73
N GLY A 227 -13.09 -2.68 9.39
CA GLY A 227 -12.60 -1.42 8.86
C GLY A 227 -11.12 -1.49 8.46
N HIS A 228 -10.44 -0.33 8.55
CA HIS A 228 -9.05 -0.14 8.17
C HIS A 228 -8.10 -0.70 9.24
N GLY A 229 -7.85 -2.01 9.22
CA GLY A 229 -7.02 -2.64 10.23
C GLY A 229 -6.75 -4.13 10.02
N TRP A 230 -5.86 -4.66 10.83
CA TRP A 230 -5.29 -6.00 10.71
C TRP A 230 -6.32 -7.14 10.70
N ARG A 231 -7.46 -6.99 11.40
CA ARG A 231 -8.52 -8.00 11.35
C ARG A 231 -9.03 -8.23 9.94
N ALA A 232 -9.31 -7.14 9.21
CA ALA A 232 -9.75 -7.21 7.82
C ALA A 232 -8.60 -7.69 6.92
N TRP A 233 -7.39 -7.13 7.08
CA TRP A 233 -6.24 -7.46 6.24
C TRP A 233 -5.80 -8.92 6.35
N ARG A 234 -5.88 -9.53 7.55
CA ARG A 234 -5.67 -10.98 7.70
C ARG A 234 -6.66 -11.80 6.90
N SER A 235 -7.95 -11.46 6.97
CA SER A 235 -8.97 -12.15 6.20
C SER A 235 -8.77 -12.00 4.68
N LEU A 236 -8.34 -10.83 4.23
CA LEU A 236 -8.01 -10.58 2.82
C LEU A 236 -6.76 -11.37 2.39
N TRP A 237 -5.75 -11.43 3.24
CA TRP A 237 -4.56 -12.26 3.00
C TRP A 237 -4.91 -13.75 2.92
N GLU A 238 -5.77 -14.25 3.81
CA GLU A 238 -6.27 -15.62 3.75
C GLU A 238 -7.02 -15.91 2.43
N GLN A 239 -7.82 -14.98 1.95
CA GLN A 239 -8.50 -15.11 0.66
C GLN A 239 -7.47 -15.18 -0.48
N LEU A 240 -6.49 -14.27 -0.52
CA LEU A 240 -5.45 -14.26 -1.55
C LEU A 240 -4.67 -15.57 -1.60
N VAL A 241 -4.17 -16.06 -0.46
CA VAL A 241 -3.35 -17.29 -0.46
C VAL A 241 -4.14 -18.53 -0.91
N ARG A 242 -5.46 -18.57 -0.65
CA ARG A 242 -6.34 -19.64 -1.13
C ARG A 242 -6.55 -19.66 -2.64
N THR A 243 -6.30 -18.55 -3.34
CA THR A 243 -6.40 -18.53 -4.81
C THR A 243 -5.31 -19.37 -5.49
N GLY A 244 -4.24 -19.68 -4.79
CA GLY A 244 -3.04 -20.31 -5.34
C GLY A 244 -2.20 -19.37 -6.23
N ALA A 245 -2.52 -18.08 -6.30
CA ALA A 245 -1.82 -17.13 -7.17
C ALA A 245 -0.32 -17.02 -6.87
N LEU A 246 0.06 -17.11 -5.60
CA LEU A 246 1.45 -17.02 -5.17
C LEU A 246 2.30 -18.26 -5.55
N SER A 247 1.66 -19.35 -5.95
CA SER A 247 2.31 -20.62 -6.26
C SER A 247 2.38 -20.95 -7.76
N ARG A 248 1.71 -20.12 -8.58
CA ARG A 248 1.63 -20.30 -10.05
C ARG A 248 2.75 -19.57 -10.76
#